data_e3fdfff9b6b389f5784a18ef9a43035c
#
_entry.id   e3fdfff9b6b389f5784a18ef9a43035c
#
_cell.length_a   1.000
_cell.length_b   1.000
_cell.length_c   1.000
_cell.angle_alpha   90.00
_cell.angle_beta   90.00
_cell.angle_gamma   90.00
#
_symmetry.space_group_name_H-M   'P 1'
#
loop_
_entity.id
_entity.type
_entity.pdbx_description
1 polymer ?
#
loop_
_entity_poly.entity_id
_entity_poly.type
_entity_poly.pdbx_seq_one_letter_code
_entity_poly.pdbx_strand_id
1 'polypeptide(L)'
;PGVIKKLTEGESDARLSYDLATIHCDAPMDFHPEDAARKSWNDSALYDILLRLEYSKLIDKLGLSGHGAAFTGVCESEIVTAQARMEELLAAFRDRDHVSFLALSGLRGVCVEWDEGGSGRAALFLPDQLDCYHDFLQGFFSPSVNKVTHDCKSLMGTLLEEDLELGGFLFDTAIGAYLLSPTDGSYELEKLSISY
;
A
#
# COMPACT_ATOMS: atom_id res chain seq x y z
N PRO A 1 -45.65 15.10 -51.57
CA PRO A 1 -45.38 16.40 -50.96
C PRO A 1 -44.46 16.30 -49.74
N GLY A 2 -44.65 15.32 -48.84
CA GLY A 2 -43.86 15.22 -47.61
C GLY A 2 -42.39 14.88 -47.79
N VAL A 3 -42.01 14.07 -48.76
CA VAL A 3 -40.61 13.69 -49.05
C VAL A 3 -39.80 14.87 -49.57
N ILE A 4 -40.42 15.63 -50.53
CA ILE A 4 -39.77 16.82 -51.11
C ILE A 4 -39.49 17.84 -50.03
N LYS A 5 -40.46 18.09 -49.14
CA LYS A 5 -40.29 19.01 -48.01
C LYS A 5 -39.10 18.60 -47.11
N LYS A 6 -39.04 17.32 -46.70
CA LYS A 6 -37.95 16.79 -45.88
C LYS A 6 -36.59 16.90 -46.57
N LEU A 7 -36.51 16.67 -47.85
CA LEU A 7 -35.24 16.79 -48.60
C LEU A 7 -34.80 18.24 -48.71
N THR A 8 -35.73 19.17 -48.92
CA THR A 8 -35.42 20.60 -49.03
C THR A 8 -35.01 21.16 -47.66
N GLU A 9 -35.75 20.83 -46.58
CA GLU A 9 -35.43 21.28 -45.25
C GLU A 9 -34.16 20.64 -44.66
N GLY A 10 -33.84 19.41 -45.05
CA GLY A 10 -32.65 18.66 -44.59
C GLY A 10 -31.39 18.81 -45.44
N GLU A 11 -31.42 19.64 -46.50
CA GLU A 11 -30.27 19.78 -47.41
C GLU A 11 -29.01 20.29 -46.70
N SER A 12 -29.16 21.28 -45.84
CA SER A 12 -28.03 21.85 -45.04
C SER A 12 -27.39 20.82 -44.13
N ASP A 13 -28.24 20.02 -43.44
CA ASP A 13 -27.76 18.99 -42.53
C ASP A 13 -27.10 17.85 -43.28
N ALA A 14 -27.59 17.50 -44.44
CA ALA A 14 -26.96 16.47 -45.29
C ALA A 14 -25.60 16.94 -45.81
N ARG A 15 -25.45 18.20 -46.20
CA ARG A 15 -24.18 18.78 -46.64
C ARG A 15 -23.19 18.85 -45.49
N LEU A 16 -23.62 19.28 -44.31
CA LEU A 16 -22.80 19.32 -43.09
C LEU A 16 -22.33 17.88 -42.72
N SER A 17 -23.25 16.92 -42.75
CA SER A 17 -22.93 15.52 -42.48
C SER A 17 -21.92 14.95 -43.46
N TYR A 18 -22.03 15.32 -44.74
CA TYR A 18 -21.06 14.91 -45.78
C TYR A 18 -19.69 15.52 -45.51
N ASP A 19 -19.62 16.79 -45.17
CA ASP A 19 -18.36 17.48 -44.86
C ASP A 19 -17.68 16.90 -43.61
N LEU A 20 -18.47 16.66 -42.56
CA LEU A 20 -17.96 16.04 -41.32
C LEU A 20 -17.50 14.56 -41.51
N ALA A 21 -18.12 13.84 -42.43
CA ALA A 21 -17.74 12.47 -42.74
C ALA A 21 -16.57 12.36 -43.74
N THR A 22 -16.23 13.47 -44.42
CA THR A 22 -15.14 13.47 -45.41
C THR A 22 -13.81 13.53 -44.71
N ILE A 23 -12.90 12.60 -45.06
CA ILE A 23 -11.53 12.57 -44.51
C ILE A 23 -10.74 13.72 -45.17
N HIS A 24 -10.28 14.64 -44.34
CA HIS A 24 -9.38 15.71 -44.76
C HIS A 24 -7.94 15.20 -44.74
N CYS A 25 -7.33 15.06 -45.90
CA CYS A 25 -5.94 14.58 -46.05
C CYS A 25 -4.90 15.69 -45.96
N ASP A 26 -5.34 16.93 -45.89
CA ASP A 26 -4.54 18.16 -45.90
C ASP A 26 -4.59 18.90 -44.56
N ALA A 27 -5.00 18.21 -43.48
CA ALA A 27 -4.94 18.78 -42.12
C ALA A 27 -3.53 19.23 -41.81
N PRO A 28 -3.34 20.47 -41.30
CA PRO A 28 -2.02 20.98 -40.95
C PRO A 28 -1.47 20.17 -39.77
N MET A 29 -0.52 19.28 -40.02
CA MET A 29 0.16 18.48 -39.02
C MET A 29 1.67 18.64 -39.18
N ASP A 30 2.33 18.95 -38.07
CA ASP A 30 3.79 18.89 -37.97
C ASP A 30 4.15 17.49 -37.42
N PHE A 31 4.02 16.47 -38.28
CA PHE A 31 4.22 15.07 -37.95
C PHE A 31 4.93 14.32 -39.07
N HIS A 32 6.01 13.66 -38.73
CA HIS A 32 6.71 12.74 -39.60
C HIS A 32 6.46 11.29 -39.16
N PRO A 33 6.27 10.33 -40.10
CA PRO A 33 6.03 8.94 -39.77
C PRO A 33 7.11 8.30 -38.87
N GLU A 34 8.34 8.81 -38.98
CA GLU A 34 9.47 8.39 -38.14
C GLU A 34 9.26 8.73 -36.68
N ASP A 35 8.50 9.78 -36.33
CA ASP A 35 8.18 10.18 -34.97
C ASP A 35 7.25 9.17 -34.28
N ALA A 36 6.48 8.40 -35.06
CA ALA A 36 5.61 7.33 -34.59
C ALA A 36 6.35 6.02 -34.31
N ALA A 37 7.67 5.98 -34.55
CA ALA A 37 8.45 4.78 -34.22
C ALA A 37 8.30 4.44 -32.73
N ARG A 38 7.89 3.19 -32.42
CA ARG A 38 7.71 2.73 -31.05
C ARG A 38 9.05 2.80 -30.30
N LYS A 39 9.11 3.63 -29.27
CA LYS A 39 10.22 3.70 -28.33
C LYS A 39 9.93 2.82 -27.11
N SER A 40 10.98 2.49 -26.34
CA SER A 40 10.79 1.89 -25.03
C SER A 40 9.99 2.85 -24.12
N TRP A 41 9.15 2.28 -23.28
CA TRP A 41 8.38 3.08 -22.32
C TRP A 41 9.32 3.64 -21.25
N ASN A 42 8.93 4.76 -20.70
CA ASN A 42 9.49 5.23 -19.44
C ASN A 42 8.61 4.63 -18.33
N ASP A 43 9.03 3.47 -17.81
CA ASP A 43 8.25 2.69 -16.85
C ASP A 43 7.99 3.48 -15.57
N SER A 44 8.94 4.28 -15.10
CA SER A 44 8.78 5.11 -13.91
C SER A 44 7.72 6.20 -14.10
N ALA A 45 7.82 6.96 -15.19
CA ALA A 45 6.84 8.02 -15.47
C ALA A 45 5.43 7.45 -15.72
N LEU A 46 5.35 6.27 -16.37
CA LEU A 46 4.08 5.58 -16.58
C LEU A 46 3.48 5.11 -15.25
N TYR A 47 4.30 4.54 -14.37
CA TYR A 47 3.90 4.14 -13.04
C TYR A 47 3.30 5.31 -12.25
N ASP A 48 4.00 6.45 -12.19
CA ASP A 48 3.54 7.64 -11.46
C ASP A 48 2.21 8.19 -11.99
N ILE A 49 2.03 8.17 -13.32
CA ILE A 49 0.77 8.59 -13.93
C ILE A 49 -0.36 7.62 -13.58
N LEU A 50 -0.14 6.31 -13.68
CA LEU A 50 -1.14 5.29 -13.39
C LEU A 50 -1.50 5.27 -11.90
N LEU A 51 -0.53 5.49 -11.02
CA LEU A 51 -0.76 5.61 -9.59
C LEU A 51 -1.66 6.82 -9.27
N ARG A 52 -1.35 7.98 -9.84
CA ARG A 52 -2.17 9.20 -9.69
C ARG A 52 -3.59 9.04 -10.22
N LEU A 53 -3.77 8.21 -11.24
CA LEU A 53 -5.08 7.90 -11.83
C LEU A 53 -5.77 6.70 -11.17
N GLU A 54 -5.18 6.13 -10.12
CA GLU A 54 -5.70 4.98 -9.36
C GLU A 54 -5.91 3.71 -10.22
N TYR A 55 -5.09 3.52 -11.26
CA TYR A 55 -5.15 2.35 -12.14
C TYR A 55 -4.27 1.18 -11.66
N SER A 56 -4.42 0.80 -10.37
CA SER A 56 -3.64 -0.27 -9.73
C SER A 56 -3.64 -1.58 -10.53
N LYS A 57 -4.80 -2.02 -11.02
CA LYS A 57 -4.91 -3.24 -11.85
C LYS A 57 -4.10 -3.16 -13.14
N LEU A 58 -3.91 -1.96 -13.70
CA LEU A 58 -3.13 -1.78 -14.91
C LEU A 58 -1.63 -1.78 -14.59
N ILE A 59 -1.24 -1.23 -13.46
CA ILE A 59 0.12 -1.29 -12.92
C ILE A 59 0.55 -2.75 -12.77
N ASP A 60 -0.28 -3.56 -12.07
CA ASP A 60 -0.04 -5.00 -11.88
C ASP A 60 0.06 -5.74 -13.21
N LYS A 61 -0.87 -5.49 -14.14
CA LYS A 61 -0.91 -6.15 -15.45
C LYS A 61 0.29 -5.83 -16.34
N LEU A 62 0.83 -4.62 -16.22
CA LEU A 62 1.99 -4.18 -16.98
C LEU A 62 3.32 -4.55 -16.28
N GLY A 63 3.26 -5.08 -15.06
CA GLY A 63 4.44 -5.43 -14.27
C GLY A 63 5.29 -4.20 -13.94
N LEU A 64 4.66 -3.03 -13.82
CA LEU A 64 5.37 -1.80 -13.50
C LEU A 64 5.68 -1.80 -12.00
N SER A 65 6.97 -1.69 -11.68
CA SER A 65 7.42 -1.43 -10.32
C SER A 65 7.69 0.06 -10.19
N GLY A 66 7.05 0.70 -9.22
CA GLY A 66 7.43 2.07 -8.88
C GLY A 66 8.88 2.07 -8.40
N HIS A 67 9.59 3.12 -8.76
CA HIS A 67 10.71 3.54 -7.94
C HIS A 67 10.09 4.21 -6.70
N GLY A 68 9.26 3.45 -5.96
CA GLY A 68 8.95 3.82 -4.60
C GLY A 68 10.29 4.11 -3.99
N ALA A 69 10.46 5.26 -3.36
CA ALA A 69 11.69 5.58 -2.68
C ALA A 69 12.04 4.32 -1.89
N ALA A 70 13.05 3.60 -2.38
CA ALA A 70 13.55 2.45 -1.64
C ALA A 70 13.77 3.05 -0.25
N PHE A 71 13.06 2.52 0.74
CA PHE A 71 13.23 2.97 2.11
C PHE A 71 14.72 2.82 2.40
N THR A 72 15.45 3.91 2.24
CA THR A 72 16.91 3.97 2.46
C THR A 72 17.20 4.19 3.93
N GLY A 73 16.17 4.14 4.78
CA GLY A 73 16.34 4.15 6.22
C GLY A 73 17.11 2.91 6.64
N VAL A 74 18.29 3.12 7.14
CA VAL A 74 19.06 2.06 7.82
C VAL A 74 18.31 1.74 9.10
N CYS A 75 17.59 0.62 9.11
CA CYS A 75 17.00 0.08 10.32
C CYS A 75 18.04 -0.86 10.95
N GLU A 76 18.54 -0.51 12.12
CA GLU A 76 19.35 -1.44 12.90
C GLU A 76 18.43 -2.46 13.55
N SER A 77 18.69 -3.74 13.28
CA SER A 77 17.86 -4.84 13.77
C SER A 77 18.67 -5.80 14.64
N GLU A 78 18.02 -6.36 15.66
CA GLU A 78 18.57 -7.40 16.51
C GLU A 78 17.59 -8.58 16.67
N ILE A 79 18.13 -9.78 16.89
CA ILE A 79 17.34 -10.93 17.36
C ILE A 79 17.54 -11.02 18.87
N VAL A 80 16.44 -10.99 19.61
CA VAL A 80 16.48 -11.01 21.07
C VAL A 80 16.54 -12.45 21.56
N THR A 81 17.64 -12.80 22.22
CA THR A 81 17.89 -14.16 22.74
C THR A 81 18.02 -14.19 24.26
N ALA A 82 18.27 -13.03 24.89
CA ALA A 82 18.46 -12.93 26.33
C ALA A 82 17.26 -12.34 27.04
N GLN A 83 16.83 -12.95 28.13
CA GLN A 83 15.72 -12.48 28.97
C GLN A 83 15.95 -11.02 29.44
N ALA A 84 17.13 -10.68 29.93
CA ALA A 84 17.44 -9.33 30.38
C ALA A 84 17.22 -8.27 29.29
N ARG A 85 17.57 -8.60 28.03
CA ARG A 85 17.35 -7.69 26.88
C ARG A 85 15.87 -7.57 26.56
N MET A 86 15.13 -8.66 26.62
CA MET A 86 13.67 -8.66 26.44
C MET A 86 12.98 -7.76 27.48
N GLU A 87 13.33 -7.89 28.75
CA GLU A 87 12.79 -7.09 29.84
C GLU A 87 13.11 -5.58 29.69
N GLU A 88 14.34 -5.26 29.29
CA GLU A 88 14.76 -3.89 28.99
C GLU A 88 13.92 -3.28 27.83
N LEU A 89 13.76 -4.02 26.74
CA LEU A 89 12.95 -3.57 25.59
C LEU A 89 11.48 -3.41 25.96
N LEU A 90 10.89 -4.35 26.70
CA LEU A 90 9.51 -4.22 27.18
C LEU A 90 9.32 -2.99 28.07
N ALA A 91 10.27 -2.68 28.92
CA ALA A 91 10.23 -1.47 29.73
C ALA A 91 10.30 -0.22 28.84
N ALA A 92 11.23 -0.20 27.87
CA ALA A 92 11.35 0.90 26.92
C ALA A 92 10.09 1.09 26.05
N PHE A 93 9.42 0.00 25.64
CA PHE A 93 8.19 0.07 24.86
C PHE A 93 7.01 0.67 25.65
N ARG A 94 6.95 0.46 26.96
CA ARG A 94 5.91 1.05 27.83
C ARG A 94 6.05 2.56 27.97
N ASP A 95 7.28 3.07 27.87
CA ASP A 95 7.57 4.51 28.00
C ASP A 95 7.41 5.27 26.68
N ARG A 96 7.08 4.57 25.58
CA ARG A 96 6.89 5.19 24.27
C ARG A 96 5.43 5.51 24.00
N ASP A 97 5.19 6.52 23.18
CA ASP A 97 3.85 6.85 22.70
C ASP A 97 3.22 5.65 21.97
N HIS A 98 4.01 4.97 21.14
CA HIS A 98 3.66 3.70 20.50
C HIS A 98 4.89 3.01 19.89
N VAL A 99 4.73 1.75 19.55
CA VAL A 99 5.65 0.96 18.72
C VAL A 99 4.88 0.34 17.56
N SER A 100 5.53 0.15 16.43
CA SER A 100 4.99 -0.61 15.31
C SER A 100 5.37 -2.08 15.44
N PHE A 101 4.50 -3.00 15.04
CA PHE A 101 4.87 -4.40 15.05
C PHE A 101 4.20 -5.21 13.95
N LEU A 102 4.84 -6.32 13.62
CA LEU A 102 4.32 -7.37 12.76
C LEU A 102 4.45 -8.72 13.47
N ALA A 103 3.35 -9.46 13.59
CA ALA A 103 3.35 -10.83 14.09
C ALA A 103 3.32 -11.83 12.94
N LEU A 104 4.20 -12.83 12.99
CA LEU A 104 4.15 -13.95 12.06
C LEU A 104 2.97 -14.86 12.40
N SER A 105 2.36 -15.47 11.38
CA SER A 105 1.19 -16.34 11.53
C SER A 105 1.40 -17.39 12.63
N GLY A 106 0.41 -17.51 13.52
CA GLY A 106 0.47 -18.42 14.67
C GLY A 106 1.51 -18.01 15.72
N LEU A 107 1.80 -16.73 15.86
CA LEU A 107 2.77 -16.16 16.82
C LEU A 107 4.16 -16.83 16.75
N ARG A 108 4.56 -17.31 15.58
CA ARG A 108 5.89 -17.92 15.36
C ARG A 108 7.04 -16.91 15.36
N GLY A 109 6.74 -15.65 15.62
CA GLY A 109 7.68 -14.57 15.78
C GLY A 109 6.94 -13.24 15.82
N VAL A 110 7.52 -12.27 16.50
CA VAL A 110 7.05 -10.88 16.54
C VAL A 110 8.24 -9.98 16.26
N CYS A 111 8.11 -9.16 15.24
CA CYS A 111 9.05 -8.08 14.93
C CYS A 111 8.45 -6.79 15.46
N VAL A 112 9.17 -6.07 16.28
CA VAL A 112 8.78 -4.77 16.83
C VAL A 112 9.75 -3.73 16.33
N GLU A 113 9.21 -2.62 15.83
CA GLU A 113 9.96 -1.48 15.31
C GLU A 113 9.59 -0.22 16.10
N TRP A 114 10.59 0.63 16.33
CA TRP A 114 10.45 1.91 16.98
C TRP A 114 11.45 2.93 16.44
N ASP A 115 11.13 4.20 16.56
CA ASP A 115 12.06 5.29 16.27
C ASP A 115 12.95 5.58 17.48
N GLU A 116 14.24 5.75 17.25
CA GLU A 116 15.20 6.15 18.27
C GLU A 116 16.02 7.33 17.79
N GLY A 117 15.50 8.53 18.06
CA GLY A 117 16.19 9.77 17.68
C GLY A 117 16.30 10.02 16.17
N GLY A 118 15.29 9.58 15.40
CA GLY A 118 15.24 9.68 13.93
C GLY A 118 15.89 8.50 13.21
N SER A 119 16.26 7.45 13.93
CA SER A 119 16.74 6.18 13.36
C SER A 119 15.79 5.05 13.70
N GLY A 120 15.38 4.29 12.68
CA GLY A 120 14.56 3.11 12.89
C GLY A 120 15.34 2.00 13.58
N ARG A 121 14.76 1.41 14.61
CA ARG A 121 15.25 0.23 15.32
C ARG A 121 14.24 -0.88 15.20
N ALA A 122 14.70 -2.11 15.08
CA ALA A 122 13.83 -3.28 15.09
C ALA A 122 14.38 -4.40 15.97
N ALA A 123 13.49 -5.08 16.67
CA ALA A 123 13.81 -6.28 17.43
C ALA A 123 12.90 -7.43 17.00
N LEU A 124 13.50 -8.59 16.75
CA LEU A 124 12.82 -9.82 16.40
C LEU A 124 12.83 -10.78 17.59
N PHE A 125 11.66 -11.19 18.01
CA PHE A 125 11.44 -12.16 19.08
C PHE A 125 10.94 -13.46 18.47
N LEU A 126 11.65 -14.56 18.71
CA LEU A 126 11.37 -15.89 18.15
C LEU A 126 11.25 -16.92 19.26
N PRO A 127 10.28 -17.85 19.21
CA PRO A 127 10.08 -18.86 20.25
C PRO A 127 11.23 -19.86 20.37
N ASP A 128 11.98 -20.08 19.29
CA ASP A 128 13.13 -20.98 19.26
C ASP A 128 14.45 -20.32 19.69
N GLN A 129 14.47 -19.00 19.87
CA GLN A 129 15.64 -18.21 20.24
C GLN A 129 15.54 -17.58 21.63
N LEU A 130 14.31 -17.44 22.15
CA LEU A 130 14.03 -16.79 23.42
C LEU A 130 13.24 -17.73 24.32
N ASP A 131 13.87 -18.32 25.34
CA ASP A 131 13.23 -19.27 26.26
C ASP A 131 12.00 -18.70 26.96
N CYS A 132 12.00 -17.39 27.29
CA CYS A 132 10.87 -16.67 27.89
C CYS A 132 9.96 -15.98 26.86
N TYR A 133 9.82 -16.56 25.67
CA TYR A 133 9.02 -15.95 24.58
C TYR A 133 7.54 -15.75 24.97
N HIS A 134 6.95 -16.66 25.75
CA HIS A 134 5.58 -16.52 26.23
C HIS A 134 5.44 -15.33 27.20
N ASP A 135 6.41 -15.11 28.08
CA ASP A 135 6.42 -13.96 28.98
C ASP A 135 6.54 -12.62 28.18
N PHE A 136 7.33 -12.66 27.09
CA PHE A 136 7.36 -11.54 26.16
C PHE A 136 5.97 -11.28 25.57
N LEU A 137 5.26 -12.29 25.07
CA LEU A 137 3.93 -12.12 24.49
C LEU A 137 2.94 -11.55 25.53
N GLN A 138 2.93 -12.06 26.77
CA GLN A 138 2.09 -11.52 27.84
C GLN A 138 2.42 -10.05 28.12
N GLY A 139 3.68 -9.70 28.25
CA GLY A 139 4.12 -8.33 28.50
C GLY A 139 3.81 -7.38 27.33
N PHE A 140 4.06 -7.84 26.11
CA PHE A 140 3.90 -7.02 24.91
C PHE A 140 2.45 -6.78 24.55
N PHE A 141 1.58 -7.79 24.59
CA PHE A 141 0.15 -7.67 24.26
C PHE A 141 -0.71 -7.12 25.41
N SER A 142 -0.10 -6.82 26.55
CA SER A 142 -0.79 -6.14 27.66
C SER A 142 -1.19 -4.70 27.28
N PRO A 143 -2.18 -4.12 27.99
CA PRO A 143 -2.58 -2.72 27.80
C PRO A 143 -1.48 -1.69 28.06
N SER A 144 -0.39 -2.08 28.74
CA SER A 144 0.71 -1.19 29.11
C SER A 144 1.61 -0.79 27.95
N VAL A 145 1.57 -1.49 26.82
CA VAL A 145 2.33 -1.17 25.61
C VAL A 145 1.39 -0.69 24.53
N ASN A 146 1.57 0.52 24.07
CA ASN A 146 0.83 1.10 22.95
C ASN A 146 1.41 0.60 21.61
N LYS A 147 0.56 0.08 20.73
CA LYS A 147 0.99 -0.57 19.48
C LYS A 147 0.19 -0.15 18.27
N VAL A 148 0.89 -0.11 17.16
CA VAL A 148 0.33 0.03 15.81
C VAL A 148 0.68 -1.22 15.01
N THR A 149 -0.25 -1.72 14.24
CA THR A 149 -0.04 -2.91 13.41
C THR A 149 -0.84 -2.87 12.12
N HIS A 150 -0.78 -3.95 11.37
CA HIS A 150 -1.55 -4.18 10.17
C HIS A 150 -2.36 -5.46 10.31
N ASP A 151 -3.67 -5.39 9.97
CA ASP A 151 -4.62 -6.53 10.05
C ASP A 151 -4.63 -7.20 11.45
N CYS A 152 -4.90 -6.41 12.48
CA CYS A 152 -4.95 -6.92 13.84
C CYS A 152 -6.09 -7.92 14.10
N LYS A 153 -7.12 -7.95 13.25
CA LYS A 153 -8.29 -8.83 13.44
C LYS A 153 -7.91 -10.32 13.45
N SER A 154 -7.10 -10.74 12.49
CA SER A 154 -6.62 -12.13 12.40
C SER A 154 -5.74 -12.49 13.60
N LEU A 155 -4.88 -11.54 14.03
CA LEU A 155 -4.01 -11.68 15.17
C LEU A 155 -4.81 -11.81 16.49
N MET A 156 -5.86 -11.01 16.68
CA MET A 156 -6.71 -11.07 17.88
C MET A 156 -7.31 -12.46 18.12
N GLY A 157 -7.70 -13.15 17.04
CA GLY A 157 -8.16 -14.53 17.16
C GLY A 157 -7.11 -15.45 17.76
N THR A 158 -5.88 -15.38 17.25
CA THR A 158 -4.75 -16.18 17.74
C THR A 158 -4.38 -15.83 19.21
N LEU A 159 -4.39 -14.54 19.56
CA LEU A 159 -4.10 -14.12 20.94
C LEU A 159 -5.14 -14.66 21.94
N LEU A 160 -6.43 -14.68 21.56
CA LEU A 160 -7.50 -15.26 22.37
C LEU A 160 -7.36 -16.78 22.52
N GLU A 161 -6.95 -17.49 21.47
CA GLU A 161 -6.69 -18.93 21.52
C GLU A 161 -5.52 -19.27 22.46
N GLU A 162 -4.53 -18.39 22.56
CA GLU A 162 -3.35 -18.54 23.45
C GLU A 162 -3.58 -17.93 24.85
N ASP A 163 -4.81 -17.53 25.20
CA ASP A 163 -5.16 -16.90 26.50
C ASP A 163 -4.32 -15.66 26.83
N LEU A 164 -3.98 -14.87 25.81
CA LEU A 164 -3.22 -13.65 25.94
C LEU A 164 -4.13 -12.41 26.04
N GLU A 165 -3.70 -11.39 26.77
CA GLU A 165 -4.40 -10.11 26.83
C GLU A 165 -4.46 -9.42 25.47
N LEU A 166 -5.57 -8.71 25.23
CA LEU A 166 -5.77 -7.88 24.06
C LEU A 166 -5.80 -6.41 24.46
N GLY A 167 -4.64 -5.79 24.51
CA GLY A 167 -4.58 -4.41 24.97
C GLY A 167 -3.57 -3.53 24.20
N GLY A 168 -3.76 -2.22 24.30
CA GLY A 168 -2.82 -1.23 23.76
C GLY A 168 -2.79 -1.11 22.23
N PHE A 169 -3.73 -1.67 21.48
CA PHE A 169 -3.85 -1.47 20.05
C PHE A 169 -4.41 -0.07 19.75
N LEU A 170 -3.59 0.81 19.23
CA LEU A 170 -3.98 2.18 18.93
C LEU A 170 -4.49 2.36 17.51
N PHE A 171 -3.86 1.69 16.57
CA PHE A 171 -4.16 1.85 15.15
C PHE A 171 -3.87 0.59 14.35
N ASP A 172 -4.70 0.36 13.34
CA ASP A 172 -4.54 -0.68 12.34
C ASP A 172 -4.51 -0.04 10.96
N THR A 173 -3.40 -0.21 10.25
CA THR A 173 -3.20 0.42 8.94
C THR A 173 -4.14 -0.13 7.86
N ALA A 174 -4.58 -1.40 7.95
CA ALA A 174 -5.55 -1.97 7.03
C ALA A 174 -6.94 -1.34 7.24
N ILE A 175 -7.37 -1.17 8.50
CA ILE A 175 -8.63 -0.52 8.84
C ILE A 175 -8.58 0.97 8.46
N GLY A 176 -7.46 1.64 8.73
CA GLY A 176 -7.25 3.04 8.35
C GLY A 176 -7.39 3.25 6.84
N ALA A 177 -6.74 2.41 6.05
CA ALA A 177 -6.83 2.44 4.59
C ALA A 177 -8.25 2.13 4.08
N TYR A 178 -8.93 1.15 4.69
CA TYR A 178 -10.33 0.85 4.36
C TYR A 178 -11.25 2.07 4.59
N LEU A 179 -11.04 2.81 5.67
CA LEU A 179 -11.85 4.01 5.95
C LEU A 179 -11.60 5.16 4.97
N LEU A 180 -10.37 5.26 4.45
CA LEU A 180 -10.01 6.25 3.44
C LEU A 180 -10.52 5.88 2.05
N SER A 181 -10.42 4.61 1.67
CA SER A 181 -10.79 4.10 0.33
C SER A 181 -11.53 2.76 0.43
N PRO A 182 -12.83 2.75 0.81
CA PRO A 182 -13.58 1.50 1.06
C PRO A 182 -13.84 0.66 -0.20
N THR A 183 -13.57 1.20 -1.38
CA THR A 183 -13.75 0.53 -2.67
C THR A 183 -12.47 -0.12 -3.21
N ASP A 184 -11.35 0.05 -2.52
CA ASP A 184 -10.10 -0.58 -2.93
C ASP A 184 -10.19 -2.11 -2.80
N GLY A 185 -9.64 -2.79 -3.79
CA GLY A 185 -9.73 -4.25 -3.85
C GLY A 185 -8.74 -4.98 -2.95
N SER A 186 -7.81 -4.29 -2.29
CA SER A 186 -6.78 -4.87 -1.42
C SER A 186 -6.16 -3.83 -0.51
N TYR A 187 -5.98 -4.20 0.75
CA TYR A 187 -5.35 -3.38 1.79
C TYR A 187 -4.05 -4.01 2.30
N GLU A 188 -3.34 -4.74 1.44
CA GLU A 188 -2.05 -5.35 1.78
C GLU A 188 -1.00 -4.28 2.11
N LEU A 189 -0.19 -4.54 3.15
CA LEU A 189 0.79 -3.59 3.67
C LEU A 189 1.76 -3.09 2.60
N GLU A 190 2.23 -3.99 1.72
CA GLU A 190 3.12 -3.64 0.61
C GLU A 190 2.49 -2.63 -0.35
N LYS A 191 1.20 -2.77 -0.64
CA LYS A 191 0.48 -1.82 -1.51
C LYS A 191 0.25 -0.49 -0.81
N LEU A 192 -0.09 -0.52 0.48
CA LEU A 192 -0.29 0.69 1.26
C LEU A 192 1.00 1.50 1.40
N SER A 193 2.15 0.85 1.63
CA SER A 193 3.45 1.53 1.74
C SER A 193 3.92 2.23 0.47
N ILE A 194 3.30 1.92 -0.67
CA ILE A 194 3.56 2.58 -1.96
C ILE A 194 2.60 3.77 -2.16
N SER A 195 1.39 3.67 -1.59
CA SER A 195 0.31 4.63 -1.80
C SER A 195 0.34 5.80 -0.82
N TYR A 196 0.94 5.59 0.37
CA TYR A 196 1.05 6.54 1.47
C TYR A 196 2.50 6.75 1.89
#